data_b8fc2410f2eebdff2b80f98b811ca8da
#
_entry.id   b8fc2410f2eebdff2b80f98b811ca8da
#
_cell.length_a   1.000
_cell.length_b   1.000
_cell.length_c   1.000
_cell.angle_alpha   90.00
_cell.angle_beta   90.00
_cell.angle_gamma   90.00
#
_symmetry.space_group_name_H-M   'P 1'
#
loop_
_entity.id
_entity.type
_entity.pdbx_description
1 polymer ?
#
loop_
_entity_poly.entity_id
_entity_poly.type
_entity_poly.pdbx_seq_one_letter_code
_entity_poly.pdbx_strand_id
1 'polypeptide(L)'
;MTLPRRLFFFILVILACATSLLGQGLPLTMSKSFNPSTVSVGGNSTTTMTVTITNPNSFTVSGISFSDSYPAGLVPDVVGSYTCSPGSALFTGSGWAFGGVTLAAGGSCSVPMLMHATIPGQIVNTTSLVTGTGVPPGGPASATLNATTAVATPTLSGWMLIVFAMTIAIAAAIRMRG
;
A
#
# COMPACT_ATOMS: atom_id res chain seq x y z
N MET A 1 -12.37 -51.45 38.82
CA MET A 1 -13.43 -50.90 37.97
C MET A 1 -12.75 -50.48 36.67
N THR A 2 -12.76 -51.35 35.64
CA THR A 2 -12.04 -51.12 34.38
C THR A 2 -12.95 -50.38 33.43
N LEU A 3 -12.52 -49.19 32.97
CA LEU A 3 -13.25 -48.41 31.99
C LEU A 3 -13.42 -49.23 30.68
N PRO A 4 -14.61 -49.25 30.07
CA PRO A 4 -14.83 -49.99 28.84
C PRO A 4 -13.95 -49.46 27.72
N ARG A 5 -13.28 -50.38 27.02
CA ARG A 5 -12.28 -50.07 25.94
C ARG A 5 -12.78 -49.08 24.89
N ARG A 6 -14.08 -49.03 24.66
CA ARG A 6 -14.71 -48.04 23.74
C ARG A 6 -14.69 -46.62 24.28
N LEU A 7 -14.84 -46.43 25.59
CA LEU A 7 -14.81 -45.13 26.25
C LEU A 7 -13.38 -44.54 26.23
N PHE A 8 -12.37 -45.43 26.39
CA PHE A 8 -10.96 -45.02 26.30
C PHE A 8 -10.57 -44.52 24.90
N PHE A 9 -11.09 -45.17 23.84
CA PHE A 9 -10.87 -44.76 22.46
C PHE A 9 -11.53 -43.39 22.15
N PHE A 10 -12.75 -43.12 22.65
CA PHE A 10 -13.43 -41.85 22.48
C PHE A 10 -12.70 -40.69 23.19
N ILE A 11 -12.21 -40.91 24.39
CA ILE A 11 -11.45 -39.92 25.17
C ILE A 11 -10.10 -39.64 24.46
N LEU A 12 -9.44 -40.65 23.94
CA LEU A 12 -8.18 -40.46 23.20
C LEU A 12 -8.35 -39.68 21.90
N VAL A 13 -9.43 -39.91 21.16
CA VAL A 13 -9.75 -39.17 19.91
C VAL A 13 -10.13 -37.73 20.21
N ILE A 14 -10.88 -37.46 21.29
CA ILE A 14 -11.21 -36.08 21.70
C ILE A 14 -9.95 -35.33 22.16
N LEU A 15 -9.05 -36.00 22.89
CA LEU A 15 -7.80 -35.39 23.36
C LEU A 15 -6.85 -35.10 22.18
N ALA A 16 -6.78 -36.00 21.18
CA ALA A 16 -5.97 -35.77 19.96
C ALA A 16 -6.52 -34.65 19.08
N CYS A 17 -7.84 -34.42 19.03
CA CYS A 17 -8.46 -33.35 18.30
C CYS A 17 -8.28 -31.97 18.99
N ALA A 18 -8.21 -31.96 20.33
CA ALA A 18 -7.99 -30.74 21.11
C ALA A 18 -6.54 -30.20 21.02
N THR A 19 -5.56 -31.07 20.82
CA THR A 19 -4.15 -30.65 20.69
C THR A 19 -3.81 -29.99 19.35
N SER A 20 -4.59 -30.23 18.31
CA SER A 20 -4.39 -29.61 17.01
C SER A 20 -4.88 -28.16 16.95
N LEU A 21 -5.69 -27.67 17.90
CA LEU A 21 -6.15 -26.29 17.99
C LEU A 21 -5.20 -25.37 18.80
N LEU A 22 -4.28 -25.92 19.57
CA LEU A 22 -3.41 -25.15 20.47
C LEU A 22 -2.06 -24.75 19.87
N GLY A 23 -1.80 -25.05 18.59
CA GLY A 23 -0.50 -24.86 17.97
C GLY A 23 -0.44 -23.92 16.77
N GLN A 24 -1.56 -23.37 16.33
CA GLN A 24 -1.53 -22.42 15.21
C GLN A 24 -1.26 -21.00 15.73
N GLY A 25 -0.20 -20.37 15.20
CA GLY A 25 0.08 -18.97 15.48
C GLY A 25 -1.06 -18.05 15.01
N LEU A 26 -0.98 -16.79 15.40
CA LEU A 26 -1.87 -15.75 14.92
C LEU A 26 -1.58 -15.45 13.45
N PRO A 27 -2.60 -15.09 12.64
CA PRO A 27 -2.37 -14.64 11.28
C PRO A 27 -1.48 -13.39 11.25
N LEU A 28 -0.65 -13.28 10.24
CA LEU A 28 0.10 -12.04 9.96
C LEU A 28 -0.89 -10.90 9.71
N THR A 29 -0.52 -9.70 10.12
CA THR A 29 -1.30 -8.49 9.80
C THR A 29 -0.60 -7.69 8.71
N MET A 30 -1.39 -7.06 7.85
CA MET A 30 -0.90 -6.25 6.77
C MET A 30 -1.67 -4.92 6.73
N SER A 31 -0.97 -3.83 6.50
CA SER A 31 -1.55 -2.51 6.27
C SER A 31 -1.02 -1.91 4.98
N LYS A 32 -1.80 -1.00 4.39
CA LYS A 32 -1.48 -0.30 3.15
C LYS A 32 -1.89 1.16 3.26
N SER A 33 -1.11 2.06 2.70
CA SER A 33 -1.41 3.49 2.69
C SER A 33 -0.84 4.17 1.46
N PHE A 34 -1.43 5.31 1.08
CA PHE A 34 -0.88 6.28 0.13
C PHE A 34 -0.56 7.59 0.87
N ASN A 35 0.63 8.14 0.64
CA ASN A 35 1.04 9.42 1.20
C ASN A 35 1.75 10.28 0.15
N PRO A 36 1.14 11.40 -0.29
CA PRO A 36 -0.21 11.89 0.03
C PRO A 36 -1.31 10.97 -0.51
N SER A 37 -2.50 10.97 0.12
CA SER A 37 -3.67 10.20 -0.32
C SER A 37 -4.46 10.87 -1.45
N THR A 38 -4.02 12.05 -1.90
CA THR A 38 -4.59 12.80 -3.02
C THR A 38 -3.47 13.29 -3.93
N VAL A 39 -3.62 13.07 -5.24
CA VAL A 39 -2.67 13.50 -6.28
C VAL A 39 -3.41 14.11 -7.46
N SER A 40 -2.71 14.91 -8.26
CA SER A 40 -3.25 15.44 -9.51
C SER A 40 -2.83 14.58 -10.70
N VAL A 41 -3.78 14.29 -11.60
CA VAL A 41 -3.52 13.60 -12.86
C VAL A 41 -2.91 14.57 -13.87
N GLY A 42 -1.97 14.10 -14.69
CA GLY A 42 -1.38 14.91 -15.78
C GLY A 42 -0.32 15.92 -15.33
N GLY A 43 0.13 15.85 -14.08
CA GLY A 43 1.26 16.62 -13.55
C GLY A 43 2.34 15.69 -12.98
N ASN A 44 3.43 16.25 -12.47
CA ASN A 44 4.48 15.49 -11.76
C ASN A 44 4.09 15.15 -10.31
N SER A 45 2.79 14.92 -10.07
CA SER A 45 2.27 14.62 -8.74
C SER A 45 2.34 13.12 -8.48
N THR A 46 3.13 12.75 -7.50
CA THR A 46 3.35 11.36 -7.09
C THR A 46 2.87 11.12 -5.67
N THR A 47 2.66 9.87 -5.33
CA THR A 47 2.35 9.39 -3.98
C THR A 47 3.25 8.22 -3.63
N THR A 48 3.59 8.08 -2.36
CA THR A 48 4.25 6.87 -1.87
C THR A 48 3.20 5.89 -1.37
N MET A 49 3.04 4.78 -2.09
CA MET A 49 2.30 3.62 -1.60
C MET A 49 3.20 2.83 -0.66
N THR A 50 2.76 2.55 0.56
CA THR A 50 3.51 1.74 1.52
C THR A 50 2.67 0.55 1.96
N VAL A 51 3.23 -0.65 1.83
CA VAL A 51 2.67 -1.88 2.42
C VAL A 51 3.54 -2.27 3.60
N THR A 52 2.93 -2.48 4.76
CA THR A 52 3.62 -2.92 5.98
C THR A 52 3.05 -4.25 6.43
N ILE A 53 3.92 -5.22 6.72
CA ILE A 53 3.58 -6.54 7.25
C ILE A 53 4.08 -6.62 8.68
N THR A 54 3.27 -7.16 9.57
CA THR A 54 3.63 -7.37 10.98
C THR A 54 3.38 -8.81 11.40
N ASN A 55 4.34 -9.38 12.10
CA ASN A 55 4.22 -10.69 12.75
C ASN A 55 3.77 -10.47 14.21
N PRO A 56 2.49 -10.74 14.57
CA PRO A 56 2.01 -10.57 15.94
C PRO A 56 2.41 -11.70 16.88
N ASN A 57 3.09 -12.72 16.35
CA ASN A 57 3.44 -13.91 17.13
C ASN A 57 4.69 -13.68 17.99
N SER A 58 4.82 -14.46 19.05
CA SER A 58 6.01 -14.51 19.92
C SER A 58 7.15 -15.37 19.36
N PHE A 59 7.03 -15.84 18.11
CA PHE A 59 8.04 -16.62 17.40
C PHE A 59 8.26 -16.08 15.98
N THR A 60 9.38 -16.45 15.39
CA THR A 60 9.75 -16.07 14.02
C THR A 60 8.85 -16.77 13.00
N VAL A 61 8.32 -16.02 12.02
CA VAL A 61 7.58 -16.55 10.87
C VAL A 61 8.43 -16.37 9.63
N SER A 62 8.60 -17.45 8.86
CA SER A 62 9.36 -17.45 7.60
C SER A 62 8.46 -17.78 6.41
N GLY A 63 9.00 -17.66 5.19
CA GLY A 63 8.27 -17.94 3.95
C GLY A 63 7.08 -17.00 3.73
N ILE A 64 7.14 -15.79 4.28
CA ILE A 64 6.07 -14.81 4.14
C ILE A 64 6.00 -14.36 2.69
N SER A 65 4.79 -14.36 2.13
CA SER A 65 4.55 -13.97 0.74
C SER A 65 3.17 -13.33 0.55
N PHE A 66 3.08 -12.44 -0.43
CA PHE A 66 1.85 -11.82 -0.91
C PHE A 66 2.08 -11.21 -2.30
N SER A 67 1.01 -10.78 -2.96
CA SER A 67 1.06 -10.08 -4.23
C SER A 67 0.12 -8.87 -4.23
N ASP A 68 0.37 -7.94 -5.14
CA ASP A 68 -0.43 -6.75 -5.33
C ASP A 68 -0.55 -6.44 -6.82
N SER A 69 -1.78 -6.39 -7.32
CA SER A 69 -2.07 -6.02 -8.71
C SER A 69 -2.58 -4.58 -8.74
N TYR A 70 -1.96 -3.75 -9.59
CA TYR A 70 -2.36 -2.36 -9.70
C TYR A 70 -3.67 -2.24 -10.47
N PRO A 71 -4.67 -1.51 -9.93
CA PRO A 71 -5.87 -1.20 -10.66
C PRO A 71 -5.57 -0.23 -11.82
N ALA A 72 -6.49 -0.15 -12.78
CA ALA A 72 -6.38 0.80 -13.87
C ALA A 72 -6.18 2.23 -13.33
N GLY A 73 -5.26 2.97 -13.94
CA GLY A 73 -4.95 4.33 -13.55
C GLY A 73 -3.91 4.49 -12.44
N LEU A 74 -3.41 3.41 -11.84
CA LEU A 74 -2.30 3.43 -10.88
C LEU A 74 -1.04 2.85 -11.54
N VAL A 75 0.02 3.66 -11.62
CA VAL A 75 1.26 3.30 -12.32
C VAL A 75 2.46 3.45 -11.38
N PRO A 76 3.36 2.44 -11.30
CA PRO A 76 4.57 2.52 -10.51
C PRO A 76 5.64 3.37 -11.20
N ASP A 77 6.35 4.20 -10.44
CA ASP A 77 7.51 4.96 -10.90
C ASP A 77 8.82 4.34 -10.42
N VAL A 78 8.99 4.25 -9.11
CA VAL A 78 10.21 3.76 -8.47
C VAL A 78 9.88 2.96 -7.22
N VAL A 79 10.58 1.85 -7.03
CA VAL A 79 10.56 1.11 -5.77
C VAL A 79 11.54 1.75 -4.81
N GLY A 80 11.07 2.15 -3.64
CA GLY A 80 11.92 2.66 -2.57
C GLY A 80 12.71 1.55 -1.86
N SER A 81 13.61 1.94 -0.97
CA SER A 81 14.32 0.98 -0.12
C SER A 81 13.33 0.30 0.82
N TYR A 82 13.25 -1.03 0.76
CA TYR A 82 12.36 -1.82 1.62
C TYR A 82 13.14 -2.48 2.77
N THR A 83 12.44 -2.67 3.90
CA THR A 83 13.04 -3.26 5.12
C THR A 83 12.77 -4.75 5.26
N CYS A 84 12.05 -5.35 4.31
CA CYS A 84 11.68 -6.76 4.30
C CYS A 84 12.86 -7.63 3.85
N SER A 85 13.70 -8.09 4.78
CA SER A 85 14.89 -8.92 4.52
C SER A 85 14.94 -10.09 5.54
N PRO A 86 15.33 -11.31 5.13
CA PRO A 86 15.52 -11.73 3.74
C PRO A 86 14.19 -11.79 2.98
N GLY A 87 14.25 -11.67 1.68
CA GLY A 87 13.09 -11.76 0.80
C GLY A 87 13.44 -11.35 -0.62
N SER A 88 12.60 -11.75 -1.57
CA SER A 88 12.70 -11.35 -2.97
C SER A 88 11.42 -10.67 -3.42
N ALA A 89 11.56 -9.65 -4.26
CA ALA A 89 10.44 -8.97 -4.87
C ALA A 89 10.56 -9.02 -6.39
N LEU A 90 9.45 -9.31 -7.05
CA LEU A 90 9.30 -9.21 -8.50
C LEU A 90 8.35 -8.06 -8.78
N PHE A 91 8.86 -6.99 -9.37
CA PHE A 91 8.09 -5.81 -9.74
C PHE A 91 7.83 -5.82 -11.24
N THR A 92 6.59 -5.49 -11.63
CA THR A 92 6.15 -5.36 -13.02
C THR A 92 5.34 -4.08 -13.18
N GLY A 93 5.06 -3.66 -14.41
CA GLY A 93 4.21 -2.49 -14.67
C GLY A 93 2.74 -2.66 -14.23
N SER A 94 2.29 -3.91 -13.99
CA SER A 94 0.90 -4.24 -13.62
C SER A 94 0.74 -4.71 -12.17
N GLY A 95 1.84 -4.83 -11.41
CA GLY A 95 1.80 -5.31 -10.04
C GLY A 95 3.15 -5.80 -9.55
N TRP A 96 3.18 -6.40 -8.38
CA TRP A 96 4.37 -6.98 -7.77
C TRP A 96 4.02 -8.18 -6.90
N ALA A 97 4.99 -9.05 -6.71
CA ALA A 97 4.92 -10.17 -5.78
C ALA A 97 6.11 -10.14 -4.85
N PHE A 98 5.89 -10.47 -3.61
CA PHE A 98 6.90 -10.53 -2.56
C PHE A 98 6.91 -11.90 -1.93
N GLY A 99 8.10 -12.47 -1.71
CA GLY A 99 8.22 -13.82 -1.18
C GLY A 99 9.52 -14.09 -0.44
N GLY A 100 9.48 -15.12 0.42
CA GLY A 100 10.65 -15.58 1.17
C GLY A 100 11.02 -14.70 2.37
N VAL A 101 10.17 -13.76 2.77
CA VAL A 101 10.43 -12.86 3.91
C VAL A 101 10.41 -13.63 5.22
N THR A 102 11.27 -13.23 6.14
CA THR A 102 11.30 -13.74 7.51
C THR A 102 11.17 -12.58 8.48
N LEU A 103 10.18 -12.65 9.36
CA LEU A 103 9.96 -11.67 10.44
C LEU A 103 10.15 -12.31 11.80
N ALA A 104 11.00 -11.71 12.62
CA ALA A 104 11.16 -12.10 14.01
C ALA A 104 9.84 -11.94 14.80
N ALA A 105 9.80 -12.47 16.03
CA ALA A 105 8.70 -12.28 16.97
C ALA A 105 8.39 -10.77 17.15
N GLY A 106 7.14 -10.37 16.96
CA GLY A 106 6.69 -8.97 17.04
C GLY A 106 7.26 -8.04 15.97
N GLY A 107 8.04 -8.58 15.03
CA GLY A 107 8.72 -7.79 13.99
C GLY A 107 7.78 -7.30 12.89
N SER A 108 8.18 -6.22 12.22
CA SER A 108 7.49 -5.69 11.05
C SER A 108 8.47 -5.29 9.96
N CYS A 109 7.99 -5.23 8.73
CA CYS A 109 8.74 -4.70 7.61
C CYS A 109 7.82 -3.93 6.64
N SER A 110 8.39 -3.04 5.86
CA SER A 110 7.65 -2.20 4.93
C SER A 110 8.29 -2.13 3.55
N VAL A 111 7.44 -1.96 2.54
CA VAL A 111 7.83 -1.78 1.13
C VAL A 111 7.18 -0.51 0.62
N PRO A 112 7.93 0.60 0.54
CA PRO A 112 7.48 1.84 -0.07
C PRO A 112 7.68 1.79 -1.59
N MET A 113 6.74 2.38 -2.33
CA MET A 113 6.77 2.46 -3.79
C MET A 113 6.21 3.81 -4.25
N LEU A 114 6.98 4.51 -5.07
CA LEU A 114 6.51 5.76 -5.69
C LEU A 114 5.56 5.42 -6.83
N MET A 115 4.40 6.05 -6.84
CA MET A 115 3.32 5.81 -7.78
C MET A 115 2.76 7.13 -8.30
N HIS A 116 2.16 7.11 -9.48
CA HIS A 116 1.33 8.22 -9.97
C HIS A 116 -0.02 7.72 -10.50
N ALA A 117 -0.99 8.64 -10.59
CA ALA A 117 -2.29 8.37 -11.16
C ALA A 117 -2.39 8.88 -12.60
N THR A 118 -2.97 8.09 -13.50
CA THR A 118 -3.16 8.44 -14.91
C THR A 118 -4.60 8.78 -15.27
N ILE A 119 -5.58 8.42 -14.42
CA ILE A 119 -7.00 8.73 -14.59
C ILE A 119 -7.55 9.39 -13.31
N PRO A 120 -8.45 10.37 -13.42
CA PRO A 120 -9.07 10.98 -12.24
C PRO A 120 -10.11 10.05 -11.62
N GLY A 121 -10.34 10.20 -10.32
CA GLY A 121 -11.31 9.44 -9.53
C GLY A 121 -10.69 8.77 -8.33
N GLN A 122 -11.47 7.94 -7.67
CA GLN A 122 -10.98 7.10 -6.57
C GLN A 122 -10.38 5.82 -7.11
N ILE A 123 -9.13 5.55 -6.76
CA ILE A 123 -8.39 4.35 -7.14
C ILE A 123 -8.19 3.53 -5.86
N VAL A 124 -8.90 2.41 -5.76
CA VAL A 124 -8.76 1.47 -4.64
C VAL A 124 -7.78 0.37 -5.06
N ASN A 125 -6.71 0.20 -4.31
CA ASN A 125 -5.74 -0.86 -4.53
C ASN A 125 -5.71 -1.80 -3.34
N THR A 126 -5.84 -3.11 -3.60
CA THR A 126 -5.95 -4.16 -2.58
C THR A 126 -4.95 -5.28 -2.88
N THR A 127 -4.18 -5.70 -1.87
CA THR A 127 -3.25 -6.82 -1.97
C THR A 127 -3.97 -8.16 -1.96
N SER A 128 -3.27 -9.25 -2.31
CA SER A 128 -3.70 -10.61 -1.93
C SER A 128 -3.69 -10.80 -0.42
N LEU A 129 -4.12 -11.98 0.03
CA LEU A 129 -3.85 -12.46 1.39
C LEU A 129 -2.34 -12.55 1.61
N VAL A 130 -1.89 -12.32 2.85
CA VAL A 130 -0.51 -12.60 3.26
C VAL A 130 -0.43 -14.00 3.85
N THR A 131 0.56 -14.78 3.44
CA THR A 131 0.80 -16.14 3.90
C THR A 131 2.16 -16.24 4.59
N GLY A 132 2.33 -17.22 5.48
CA GLY A 132 3.59 -17.51 6.16
C GLY A 132 3.58 -18.94 6.69
N THR A 133 4.78 -19.50 6.92
CA THR A 133 4.92 -20.87 7.41
C THR A 133 4.47 -20.99 8.86
N GLY A 134 3.57 -21.95 9.15
CA GLY A 134 3.14 -22.27 10.50
C GLY A 134 2.10 -21.32 11.10
N VAL A 135 1.57 -20.40 10.30
CA VAL A 135 0.49 -19.47 10.69
C VAL A 135 -0.65 -19.49 9.68
N PRO A 136 -1.90 -19.22 10.10
CA PRO A 136 -3.00 -19.05 9.17
C PRO A 136 -2.77 -17.84 8.22
N PRO A 137 -3.36 -17.83 7.01
CA PRO A 137 -3.32 -16.66 6.13
C PRO A 137 -3.89 -15.43 6.82
N GLY A 138 -3.18 -14.31 6.68
CA GLY A 138 -3.67 -12.99 7.10
C GLY A 138 -4.55 -12.34 6.05
N GLY A 139 -5.34 -11.35 6.45
CA GLY A 139 -6.21 -10.60 5.56
C GLY A 139 -5.47 -9.75 4.53
N PRO A 140 -6.12 -9.38 3.42
CA PRO A 140 -5.58 -8.40 2.47
C PRO A 140 -5.54 -7.01 3.09
N ALA A 141 -4.69 -6.14 2.55
CA ALA A 141 -4.66 -4.72 2.88
C ALA A 141 -5.15 -3.88 1.69
N SER A 142 -5.96 -2.87 1.96
CA SER A 142 -6.53 -1.99 0.95
C SER A 142 -6.27 -0.53 1.30
N ALA A 143 -6.04 0.31 0.28
CA ALA A 143 -5.93 1.75 0.43
C ALA A 143 -6.56 2.45 -0.79
N THR A 144 -7.05 3.68 -0.56
CA THR A 144 -7.67 4.52 -1.59
C THR A 144 -6.78 5.72 -1.89
N LEU A 145 -6.48 5.93 -3.17
CA LEU A 145 -5.87 7.14 -3.71
C LEU A 145 -6.94 7.98 -4.41
N ASN A 146 -7.04 9.26 -4.07
CA ASN A 146 -7.91 10.21 -4.73
C ASN A 146 -7.13 10.95 -5.82
N ALA A 147 -7.43 10.68 -7.07
CA ALA A 147 -6.81 11.35 -8.21
C ALA A 147 -7.73 12.48 -8.71
N THR A 148 -7.24 13.71 -8.71
CA THR A 148 -7.98 14.90 -9.17
C THR A 148 -7.44 15.36 -10.52
N THR A 149 -8.27 15.99 -11.33
CA THR A 149 -7.77 16.72 -12.52
C THR A 149 -6.89 17.89 -12.07
N ALA A 150 -5.76 18.10 -12.75
CA ALA A 150 -4.97 19.30 -12.52
C ALA A 150 -5.83 20.52 -12.83
N VAL A 151 -5.99 21.40 -11.85
CA VAL A 151 -6.61 22.70 -12.10
C VAL A 151 -5.59 23.54 -12.89
N ALA A 152 -5.91 23.85 -14.14
CA ALA A 152 -5.10 24.78 -14.89
C ALA A 152 -5.13 26.13 -14.13
N THR A 153 -4.00 26.56 -13.60
CA THR A 153 -3.89 27.93 -13.10
C THR A 153 -4.16 28.86 -14.29
N PRO A 154 -5.15 29.76 -14.17
CA PRO A 154 -5.39 30.73 -15.25
C PRO A 154 -4.12 31.58 -15.40
N THR A 155 -3.31 31.23 -16.39
CA THR A 155 -2.23 32.11 -16.82
C THR A 155 -2.89 33.33 -17.49
N LEU A 156 -2.57 34.53 -17.01
CA LEU A 156 -2.96 35.74 -17.73
C LEU A 156 -2.53 35.55 -19.19
N SER A 157 -3.50 35.53 -20.12
CA SER A 157 -3.17 35.41 -21.53
C SER A 157 -2.18 36.53 -21.91
N GLY A 158 -1.27 36.26 -22.83
CA GLY A 158 -0.27 37.25 -23.25
C GLY A 158 -0.90 38.61 -23.59
N TRP A 159 -2.11 38.59 -24.12
CA TRP A 159 -2.92 39.80 -24.37
C TRP A 159 -3.30 40.58 -23.10
N MET A 160 -3.63 39.88 -22.01
CA MET A 160 -3.92 40.53 -20.73
C MET A 160 -2.68 41.20 -20.12
N LEU A 161 -1.51 40.59 -20.26
CA LEU A 161 -0.24 41.21 -19.85
C LEU A 161 0.08 42.45 -20.69
N ILE A 162 -0.18 42.41 -22.00
CA ILE A 162 -0.01 43.56 -22.89
C ILE A 162 -0.97 44.69 -22.51
N VAL A 163 -2.25 44.38 -22.29
CA VAL A 163 -3.23 45.39 -21.86
C VAL A 163 -2.85 46.00 -20.52
N PHE A 164 -2.41 45.19 -19.55
CA PHE A 164 -1.97 45.65 -18.24
C PHE A 164 -0.71 46.54 -18.34
N ALA A 165 0.26 46.17 -19.19
CA ALA A 165 1.46 46.96 -19.42
C ALA A 165 1.12 48.31 -20.12
N MET A 166 0.19 48.30 -21.10
CA MET A 166 -0.27 49.54 -21.76
C MET A 166 -1.02 50.46 -20.78
N THR A 167 -1.85 49.95 -19.90
CA THR A 167 -2.56 50.76 -18.90
C THR A 167 -1.59 51.44 -17.94
N ILE A 168 -0.55 50.74 -17.49
CA ILE A 168 0.51 51.32 -16.65
C ILE A 168 1.28 52.41 -17.40
N ALA A 169 1.66 52.15 -18.65
CA ALA A 169 2.38 53.14 -19.49
C ALA A 169 1.57 54.41 -19.73
N ILE A 170 0.27 54.28 -20.01
CA ILE A 170 -0.64 55.41 -20.19
C ILE A 170 -0.77 56.21 -18.89
N ALA A 171 -0.96 55.55 -17.74
CA ALA A 171 -1.06 56.21 -16.44
C ALA A 171 0.23 56.97 -16.08
N ALA A 172 1.40 56.42 -16.38
CA ALA A 172 2.69 57.07 -16.17
C ALA A 172 2.85 58.29 -17.09
N ALA A 173 2.46 58.20 -18.36
CA ALA A 173 2.53 59.30 -19.33
C ALA A 173 1.62 60.48 -18.96
N ILE A 174 0.43 60.21 -18.42
CA ILE A 174 -0.48 61.25 -17.93
C ILE A 174 0.13 61.99 -16.74
N ARG A 175 0.76 61.24 -15.82
CA ARG A 175 1.36 61.82 -14.61
C ARG A 175 2.60 62.67 -14.87
N MET A 176 3.30 62.43 -15.97
CA MET A 176 4.47 63.22 -16.37
C MET A 176 4.10 64.50 -17.15
N ARG A 177 2.84 64.70 -17.58
CA ARG A 177 2.37 65.89 -18.34
C ARG A 177 1.60 66.89 -17.48
N GLY A 178 1.30 66.59 -16.23
CA GLY A 178 0.71 67.50 -15.25
C GLY A 178 1.74 68.00 -14.23
#